data_781e8b33a24cf55696c00d2f6bd1404b
#
_entry.id   781e8b33a24cf55696c00d2f6bd1404b
#
_cell.length_a   1.000
_cell.length_b   1.000
_cell.length_c   1.000
_cell.angle_alpha   90.00
_cell.angle_beta   90.00
_cell.angle_gamma   90.00
#
_symmetry.space_group_name_H-M   'P 1'
#
loop_
_entity.id
_entity.type
_entity.pdbx_description
1 polymer ?
#
loop_
_entity_poly.entity_id
_entity_poly.type
_entity_poly.pdbx_seq_one_letter_code
_entity_poly.pdbx_strand_id
1 'polypeptide(L)'
;MIYFFENHSLDMDRRELRRGDQIIAIGPQVFDVLEYLIRNRERVVSNDDLIGGIWKGRIVSESTLGSRIAAARQAIGDSGEQQNFIRTLPRKGFRFVADVREERGRGDSAGVGLAGEYQRKEGTPSSHLKQTVTFCRTKDGINLAVASVGCGPVLLRIGALASIMTCKTL
;
A
#
# COMPACT_ATOMS: atom_id res chain seq x y z
N MET A 1 6.86 -7.02 -2.61
CA MET A 1 6.77 -5.68 -1.96
C MET A 1 5.63 -4.89 -2.60
N ILE A 2 4.71 -4.35 -1.79
CA ILE A 2 3.52 -3.64 -2.29
C ILE A 2 3.49 -2.24 -1.69
N TYR A 3 3.26 -1.24 -2.51
CA TYR A 3 3.03 0.14 -2.11
C TYR A 3 1.55 0.46 -2.16
N PHE A 4 0.98 0.96 -1.06
CA PHE A 4 -0.41 1.41 -0.97
C PHE A 4 -0.46 2.93 -0.87
N PHE A 5 -1.31 3.56 -1.66
CA PHE A 5 -1.56 5.00 -1.62
C PHE A 5 -3.02 5.26 -1.98
N GLU A 6 -3.73 5.93 -1.09
CA GLU A 6 -5.19 6.07 -1.15
C GLU A 6 -5.89 4.73 -1.40
N ASN A 7 -6.58 4.59 -2.53
CA ASN A 7 -7.26 3.35 -2.94
C ASN A 7 -6.48 2.55 -3.99
N HIS A 8 -5.21 2.87 -4.20
CA HIS A 8 -4.34 2.18 -5.15
C HIS A 8 -3.33 1.27 -4.45
N SER A 9 -2.92 0.22 -5.14
CA SER A 9 -1.79 -0.62 -4.75
C SER A 9 -0.90 -0.92 -5.95
N LEU A 10 0.41 -0.74 -5.76
CA LEU A 10 1.44 -1.07 -6.74
C LEU A 10 2.22 -2.28 -6.26
N ASP A 11 1.98 -3.44 -6.87
CA ASP A 11 2.66 -4.70 -6.55
C ASP A 11 3.93 -4.84 -7.40
N MET A 12 5.08 -4.81 -6.74
CA MET A 12 6.38 -4.86 -7.39
C MET A 12 6.71 -6.26 -7.94
N ASP A 13 6.26 -7.31 -7.25
CA ASP A 13 6.59 -8.69 -7.61
C ASP A 13 5.75 -9.16 -8.81
N ARG A 14 4.49 -8.71 -8.88
CA ARG A 14 3.57 -8.99 -9.99
C ARG A 14 3.62 -7.94 -11.08
N ARG A 15 4.23 -6.78 -10.82
CA ARG A 15 4.23 -5.60 -11.70
C ARG A 15 2.82 -5.15 -12.09
N GLU A 16 1.94 -5.12 -11.09
CA GLU A 16 0.52 -4.77 -11.25
C GLU A 16 0.19 -3.47 -10.50
N LEU A 17 -0.59 -2.62 -11.14
CA LEU A 17 -1.28 -1.50 -10.51
C LEU A 17 -2.73 -1.88 -10.30
N ARG A 18 -3.27 -1.65 -9.11
CA ARG A 18 -4.68 -1.90 -8.79
C ARG A 18 -5.32 -0.66 -8.18
N ARG A 19 -6.62 -0.53 -8.41
CA ARG A 19 -7.50 0.40 -7.69
C ARG A 19 -8.55 -0.42 -6.97
N GLY A 20 -8.46 -0.53 -5.65
CA GLY A 20 -9.22 -1.52 -4.90
C GLY A 20 -8.93 -2.93 -5.43
N ASP A 21 -9.98 -3.64 -5.86
CA ASP A 21 -9.86 -5.00 -6.42
C ASP A 21 -9.64 -5.02 -7.95
N GLN A 22 -9.72 -3.87 -8.62
CA GLN A 22 -9.60 -3.79 -10.07
C GLN A 22 -8.15 -3.60 -10.51
N ILE A 23 -7.69 -4.48 -11.42
CA ILE A 23 -6.38 -4.33 -12.07
C ILE A 23 -6.47 -3.23 -13.13
N ILE A 24 -5.54 -2.29 -13.09
CA ILE A 24 -5.37 -1.24 -14.09
C ILE A 24 -4.27 -1.65 -15.04
N ALA A 25 -4.63 -1.84 -16.31
CA ALA A 25 -3.66 -2.17 -17.36
C ALA A 25 -2.77 -0.96 -17.65
N ILE A 26 -1.48 -1.08 -17.38
CA ILE A 26 -0.46 -0.06 -17.68
C ILE A 26 0.73 -0.67 -18.42
N GLY A 27 1.35 0.14 -19.27
CA GLY A 27 2.56 -0.28 -19.97
C GLY A 27 3.77 -0.39 -19.01
N PRO A 28 4.77 -1.23 -19.35
CA PRO A 28 5.93 -1.46 -18.49
C PRO A 28 6.66 -0.18 -18.08
N GLN A 29 6.84 0.76 -19.01
CA GLN A 29 7.53 2.04 -18.75
C GLN A 29 6.71 2.95 -17.81
N VAL A 30 5.38 2.88 -17.87
CA VAL A 30 4.49 3.63 -16.96
C VAL A 30 4.59 3.06 -15.55
N PHE A 31 4.66 1.73 -15.44
CA PHE A 31 4.92 1.05 -14.17
C PHE A 31 6.26 1.48 -13.59
N ASP A 32 7.34 1.45 -14.38
CA ASP A 32 8.69 1.84 -13.95
C ASP A 32 8.75 3.31 -13.49
N VAL A 33 8.01 4.20 -14.15
CA VAL A 33 7.88 5.62 -13.74
C VAL A 33 7.22 5.73 -12.37
N LEU A 34 6.10 5.04 -12.15
CA LEU A 34 5.40 5.05 -10.86
C LEU A 34 6.29 4.47 -9.76
N GLU A 35 6.91 3.33 -10.01
CA GLU A 35 7.85 2.70 -9.07
C GLU A 35 8.98 3.65 -8.69
N TYR A 36 9.62 4.26 -9.67
CA TYR A 36 10.76 5.15 -9.45
C TYR A 36 10.37 6.39 -8.64
N LEU A 37 9.23 7.01 -8.96
CA LEU A 37 8.72 8.18 -8.26
C LEU A 37 8.30 7.84 -6.81
N ILE A 38 7.64 6.70 -6.58
CA ILE A 38 7.22 6.26 -5.25
C ILE A 38 8.43 5.95 -4.37
N ARG A 39 9.46 5.27 -4.91
CA ARG A 39 10.70 4.98 -4.17
C ARG A 39 11.49 6.23 -3.80
N ASN A 40 11.41 7.26 -4.62
CA ASN A 40 12.11 8.53 -4.43
C ASN A 40 11.19 9.65 -3.93
N ARG A 41 10.05 9.34 -3.30
CA ARG A 41 9.04 10.33 -2.89
C ARG A 41 9.53 11.41 -1.92
N GLU A 42 10.63 11.14 -1.22
CA GLU A 42 11.23 12.07 -0.26
C GLU A 42 11.95 13.25 -0.96
N ARG A 43 12.27 13.11 -2.25
CA ARG A 43 12.99 14.11 -3.02
C ARG A 43 12.31 14.44 -4.34
N VAL A 44 12.72 15.53 -4.94
CA VAL A 44 12.37 15.84 -6.32
C VAL A 44 13.22 14.98 -7.26
N VAL A 45 12.58 14.34 -8.21
CA VAL A 45 13.22 13.50 -9.23
C VAL A 45 13.35 14.33 -10.50
N SER A 46 14.57 14.54 -10.97
CA SER A 46 14.82 15.27 -12.22
C SER A 46 14.49 14.43 -13.46
N ASN A 47 14.42 15.09 -14.63
CA ASN A 47 14.25 14.39 -15.88
C ASN A 47 15.42 13.43 -16.16
N ASP A 48 16.64 13.86 -15.83
CA ASP A 48 17.85 13.05 -15.99
C ASP A 48 17.85 11.84 -15.06
N ASP A 49 17.40 12.00 -13.82
CA ASP A 49 17.21 10.89 -12.86
C ASP A 49 16.25 9.84 -13.41
N LEU A 50 15.12 10.29 -13.98
CA LEU A 50 14.14 9.37 -14.57
C LEU A 50 14.71 8.65 -15.80
N ILE A 51 15.36 9.39 -16.68
CA ILE A 51 15.97 8.81 -17.89
C ILE A 51 17.07 7.80 -17.49
N GLY A 52 17.94 8.17 -16.59
CA GLY A 52 19.01 7.29 -16.10
C GLY A 52 18.49 6.06 -15.39
N GLY A 53 17.52 6.24 -14.50
CA GLY A 53 16.98 5.16 -13.68
C GLY A 53 16.10 4.17 -14.43
N ILE A 54 15.26 4.65 -15.34
CA ILE A 54 14.28 3.82 -16.04
C ILE A 54 14.82 3.30 -17.39
N TRP A 55 15.43 4.19 -18.18
CA TRP A 55 15.91 3.83 -19.52
C TRP A 55 17.39 3.46 -19.57
N LYS A 56 18.07 3.43 -18.41
CA LYS A 56 19.49 3.01 -18.30
C LYS A 56 20.41 3.76 -19.27
N GLY A 57 20.20 5.08 -19.39
CA GLY A 57 21.01 5.95 -20.25
C GLY A 57 20.67 5.88 -21.75
N ARG A 58 19.59 5.20 -22.15
CA ARG A 58 19.10 5.30 -23.54
C ARG A 58 18.61 6.72 -23.80
N ILE A 59 18.86 7.23 -25.00
CA ILE A 59 18.39 8.55 -25.41
C ILE A 59 16.86 8.52 -25.52
N VAL A 60 16.20 9.28 -24.67
CA VAL A 60 14.73 9.44 -24.64
C VAL A 60 14.43 10.91 -24.76
N SER A 61 13.51 11.27 -25.67
CA SER A 61 13.08 12.66 -25.81
C SER A 61 12.24 13.12 -24.61
N GLU A 62 12.29 14.41 -24.30
CA GLU A 62 11.45 15.00 -23.23
C GLU A 62 9.96 14.79 -23.49
N SER A 63 9.54 14.79 -24.76
CA SER A 63 8.16 14.50 -25.13
C SER A 63 7.75 13.08 -24.78
N THR A 64 8.63 12.10 -24.93
CA THR A 64 8.39 10.71 -24.52
C THR A 64 8.26 10.62 -23.01
N LEU A 65 9.16 11.25 -22.25
CA LEU A 65 9.08 11.32 -20.79
C LEU A 65 7.76 11.97 -20.34
N GLY A 66 7.42 13.12 -20.92
CA GLY A 66 6.15 13.81 -20.64
C GLY A 66 4.92 12.92 -20.90
N SER A 67 4.93 12.17 -22.01
CA SER A 67 3.85 11.23 -22.33
C SER A 67 3.73 10.09 -21.31
N ARG A 68 4.87 9.58 -20.79
CA ARG A 68 4.86 8.53 -19.76
C ARG A 68 4.37 9.05 -18.42
N ILE A 69 4.76 10.27 -18.04
CA ILE A 69 4.24 10.94 -16.82
C ILE A 69 2.72 11.18 -16.96
N ALA A 70 2.24 11.65 -18.10
CA ALA A 70 0.81 11.84 -18.36
C ALA A 70 0.03 10.52 -18.25
N ALA A 71 0.55 9.44 -18.85
CA ALA A 71 -0.03 8.11 -18.76
C ALA A 71 -0.02 7.57 -17.30
N ALA A 72 1.05 7.83 -16.55
CA ALA A 72 1.13 7.45 -15.14
C ALA A 72 0.07 8.18 -14.30
N ARG A 73 -0.12 9.48 -14.51
CA ARG A 73 -1.19 10.25 -13.87
C ARG A 73 -2.57 9.71 -14.20
N GLN A 74 -2.84 9.49 -15.48
CA GLN A 74 -4.12 8.95 -15.92
C GLN A 74 -4.42 7.59 -15.26
N ALA A 75 -3.42 6.73 -15.14
CA ALA A 75 -3.57 5.41 -14.52
C ALA A 75 -3.97 5.46 -13.04
N ILE A 76 -3.45 6.44 -12.31
CA ILE A 76 -3.77 6.64 -10.87
C ILE A 76 -4.91 7.64 -10.64
N GLY A 77 -5.57 8.12 -11.71
CA GLY A 77 -6.66 9.09 -11.60
C GLY A 77 -6.22 10.50 -11.22
N ASP A 78 -4.97 10.85 -11.49
CA ASP A 78 -4.43 12.19 -11.31
C ASP A 78 -4.49 13.00 -12.62
N SER A 79 -4.39 14.31 -12.52
CA SER A 79 -4.30 15.20 -13.67
C SER A 79 -3.11 16.15 -13.55
N GLY A 80 -2.73 16.75 -14.69
CA GLY A 80 -1.68 17.77 -14.70
C GLY A 80 -2.06 19.05 -13.94
N GLU A 81 -3.35 19.27 -13.72
CA GLU A 81 -3.91 20.43 -13.00
C GLU A 81 -4.01 20.15 -11.49
N GLN A 82 -4.57 19.00 -11.12
CA GLN A 82 -4.79 18.64 -9.72
C GLN A 82 -3.50 18.27 -9.00
N GLN A 83 -2.63 17.49 -9.64
CA GLN A 83 -1.33 17.07 -9.13
C GLN A 83 -1.38 16.49 -7.70
N ASN A 84 -2.42 15.69 -7.43
CA ASN A 84 -2.66 15.11 -6.10
C ASN A 84 -1.63 14.02 -5.76
N PHE A 85 -1.16 13.28 -6.76
CA PHE A 85 -0.18 12.21 -6.59
C PHE A 85 1.19 12.59 -7.13
N ILE A 86 1.26 13.14 -8.34
CA ILE A 86 2.50 13.50 -9.00
C ILE A 86 2.53 15.02 -9.22
N ARG A 87 3.32 15.71 -8.41
CA ARG A 87 3.54 17.15 -8.54
C ARG A 87 4.64 17.44 -9.56
N THR A 88 4.39 18.37 -10.47
CA THR A 88 5.41 18.93 -11.35
C THR A 88 6.06 20.13 -10.69
N LEU A 89 7.38 20.13 -10.61
CA LEU A 89 8.17 21.30 -10.22
C LEU A 89 8.85 21.85 -11.48
N PRO A 90 8.44 23.02 -11.97
CA PRO A 90 8.99 23.60 -13.21
C PRO A 90 10.51 23.65 -13.17
N ARG A 91 11.17 23.18 -14.22
CA ARG A 91 12.65 23.14 -14.39
C ARG A 91 13.37 22.21 -13.40
N LYS A 92 12.69 21.58 -12.46
CA LYS A 92 13.30 20.71 -11.43
C LYS A 92 12.94 19.23 -11.60
N GLY A 93 11.74 18.93 -12.15
CA GLY A 93 11.29 17.57 -12.36
C GLY A 93 9.96 17.26 -11.70
N PHE A 94 9.83 16.06 -11.13
CA PHE A 94 8.61 15.52 -10.59
C PHE A 94 8.82 15.00 -9.16
N ARG A 95 7.76 15.01 -8.37
CA ARG A 95 7.76 14.42 -7.03
C ARG A 95 6.45 13.70 -6.78
N PHE A 96 6.52 12.51 -6.20
CA PHE A 96 5.35 11.82 -5.68
C PHE A 96 5.00 12.44 -4.32
N VAL A 97 3.75 12.89 -4.13
CA VAL A 97 3.34 13.67 -2.95
C VAL A 97 2.26 13.01 -2.11
N ALA A 98 1.64 11.94 -2.60
CA ALA A 98 0.66 11.20 -1.81
C ALA A 98 1.34 10.38 -0.71
N ASP A 99 0.61 10.14 0.38
CA ASP A 99 1.07 9.25 1.45
C ASP A 99 1.17 7.82 0.95
N VAL A 100 2.32 7.19 1.18
CA VAL A 100 2.61 5.83 0.74
C VAL A 100 2.89 4.94 1.93
N ARG A 101 2.12 3.87 2.04
CA ARG A 101 2.35 2.79 2.99
C ARG A 101 3.01 1.61 2.28
N GLU A 102 4.06 1.07 2.86
CA GLU A 102 4.79 -0.06 2.32
C GLU A 102 4.40 -1.34 3.07
N GLU A 103 4.02 -2.37 2.31
CA GLU A 103 3.86 -3.72 2.84
C GLU A 103 4.82 -4.66 2.12
N ARG A 104 5.70 -5.28 2.88
CA ARG A 104 6.52 -6.38 2.35
C ARG A 104 5.62 -7.60 2.23
N GLY A 105 5.37 -8.06 1.01
CA GLY A 105 4.69 -9.34 0.79
C GLY A 105 5.35 -10.40 1.65
N ARG A 106 4.59 -11.07 2.50
CA ARG A 106 5.05 -12.26 3.22
C ARG A 106 5.36 -13.35 2.20
N GLY A 107 6.59 -13.35 1.70
CA GLY A 107 7.25 -14.58 1.36
C GLY A 107 7.62 -15.23 2.71
N ASP A 108 7.33 -16.50 2.88
CA ASP A 108 7.63 -17.28 4.05
C ASP A 108 9.00 -16.93 4.66
N SER A 109 8.96 -16.33 5.82
CA SER A 109 10.09 -16.28 6.75
C SER A 109 9.52 -16.07 8.13
N ALA A 110 9.45 -17.15 8.87
CA ALA A 110 9.38 -17.13 10.31
C ALA A 110 10.55 -16.30 10.86
N GLY A 111 10.27 -15.39 11.77
CA GLY A 111 11.32 -14.94 12.66
C GLY A 111 11.38 -13.43 12.89
N VAL A 112 11.10 -13.12 14.14
CA VAL A 112 11.65 -12.06 14.99
C VAL A 112 11.06 -10.66 14.83
N GLY A 113 10.35 -10.34 15.89
CA GLY A 113 9.76 -9.07 16.21
C GLY A 113 10.70 -7.88 16.27
N LEU A 114 10.10 -6.73 16.11
CA LEU A 114 10.56 -5.53 16.79
C LEU A 114 9.32 -4.82 17.35
N ALA A 115 9.30 -4.82 18.67
CA ALA A 115 8.37 -4.10 19.49
C ALA A 115 8.47 -2.60 19.21
N GLY A 116 7.38 -2.00 18.77
CA GLY A 116 7.16 -0.58 18.93
C GLY A 116 6.62 -0.38 20.33
N GLU A 117 7.42 0.20 21.20
CA GLU A 117 7.08 0.58 22.57
C GLU A 117 5.97 1.62 22.57
N TYR A 118 4.72 1.18 22.77
CA TYR A 118 3.70 2.05 23.31
C TYR A 118 3.77 1.99 24.83
N GLN A 119 4.30 3.04 25.43
CA GLN A 119 4.23 3.26 26.89
C GLN A 119 2.74 3.31 27.31
N ARG A 120 2.29 2.23 27.91
CA ARG A 120 1.01 2.17 28.62
C ARG A 120 1.28 2.52 30.08
N LYS A 121 0.67 3.61 30.54
CA LYS A 121 0.57 3.95 31.97
C LYS A 121 -0.03 2.78 32.74
N GLU A 122 0.57 2.52 33.89
CA GLU A 122 0.30 1.45 34.84
C GLU A 122 -1.13 1.44 35.35
N GLY A 123 -1.67 0.24 35.51
CA GLY A 123 -2.91 -0.05 36.20
C GLY A 123 -3.18 -1.55 36.24
N THR A 124 -2.63 -2.22 37.27
CA THR A 124 -2.99 -3.52 37.89
C THR A 124 -2.91 -4.83 37.08
N PRO A 125 -2.44 -5.93 37.71
CA PRO A 125 -2.05 -7.17 37.05
C PRO A 125 -3.23 -8.08 36.79
N SER A 126 -3.43 -8.52 35.56
CA SER A 126 -4.32 -9.62 35.26
C SER A 126 -3.77 -10.45 34.10
N SER A 127 -3.34 -11.66 34.47
CA SER A 127 -3.22 -12.90 33.67
C SER A 127 -2.96 -12.74 32.16
N HIS A 128 -1.85 -13.28 31.70
CA HIS A 128 -1.40 -13.44 30.31
C HIS A 128 -2.43 -14.14 29.41
N LEU A 129 -3.41 -13.43 28.92
CA LEU A 129 -4.27 -13.91 27.84
C LEU A 129 -3.60 -13.57 26.51
N LYS A 130 -3.03 -14.60 25.88
CA LYS A 130 -2.40 -14.47 24.56
C LYS A 130 -3.48 -14.19 23.51
N GLN A 131 -3.47 -12.99 22.95
CA GLN A 131 -4.37 -12.63 21.86
C GLN A 131 -3.78 -13.13 20.53
N THR A 132 -4.57 -13.90 19.78
CA THR A 132 -4.21 -14.35 18.43
C THR A 132 -5.10 -13.61 17.43
N VAL A 133 -4.48 -12.93 16.45
CA VAL A 133 -5.20 -12.24 15.37
C VAL A 133 -5.02 -13.04 14.09
N THR A 134 -6.14 -13.47 13.51
CA THR A 134 -6.19 -14.21 12.25
C THR A 134 -7.01 -13.43 11.23
N PHE A 135 -6.57 -13.40 9.99
CA PHE A 135 -7.30 -12.78 8.90
C PHE A 135 -8.02 -13.85 8.10
N CYS A 136 -9.33 -13.67 7.91
CA CYS A 136 -10.12 -14.52 7.03
C CYS A 136 -10.78 -13.71 5.93
N ARG A 137 -10.91 -14.31 4.76
CA ARG A 137 -11.57 -13.70 3.61
C ARG A 137 -13.00 -14.23 3.50
N THR A 138 -13.97 -13.32 3.43
CA THR A 138 -15.37 -13.68 3.21
C THR A 138 -15.63 -14.09 1.77
N LYS A 139 -16.76 -14.75 1.49
CA LYS A 139 -17.18 -15.11 0.13
C LYS A 139 -17.34 -13.87 -0.77
N ASP A 140 -17.63 -12.71 -0.19
CA ASP A 140 -17.77 -11.43 -0.86
C ASP A 140 -16.42 -10.71 -1.07
N GLY A 141 -15.30 -11.39 -0.76
CA GLY A 141 -13.95 -10.87 -1.00
C GLY A 141 -13.39 -9.92 0.07
N ILE A 142 -14.12 -9.66 1.14
CA ILE A 142 -13.73 -8.76 2.22
C ILE A 142 -12.77 -9.47 3.18
N ASN A 143 -11.65 -8.83 3.53
CA ASN A 143 -10.72 -9.34 4.54
C ASN A 143 -11.17 -8.89 5.93
N LEU A 144 -11.52 -9.85 6.78
CA LEU A 144 -11.87 -9.63 8.18
C LEU A 144 -10.70 -10.01 9.08
N ALA A 145 -10.36 -9.12 10.02
CA ALA A 145 -9.46 -9.44 11.11
C ALA A 145 -10.26 -10.03 12.27
N VAL A 146 -9.94 -11.24 12.67
CA VAL A 146 -10.53 -11.92 13.81
C VAL A 146 -9.49 -12.00 14.92
N ALA A 147 -9.78 -11.35 16.06
CA ALA A 147 -8.95 -11.44 17.25
C ALA A 147 -9.59 -12.42 18.23
N SER A 148 -8.85 -13.45 18.63
CA SER A 148 -9.29 -14.42 19.65
C SER A 148 -8.43 -14.31 20.91
N VAL A 149 -9.08 -14.36 22.08
CA VAL A 149 -8.43 -14.28 23.38
C VAL A 149 -9.04 -15.32 24.31
N GLY A 150 -8.20 -16.15 24.91
CA GLY A 150 -8.62 -17.13 25.92
C GLY A 150 -9.10 -18.47 25.36
N CYS A 151 -9.50 -19.35 26.28
CA CYS A 151 -10.04 -20.69 26.01
C CYS A 151 -11.44 -20.74 26.62
N GLY A 152 -12.48 -20.84 25.78
CA GLY A 152 -13.89 -20.89 26.24
C GLY A 152 -14.86 -20.84 25.05
N PRO A 153 -16.18 -20.78 25.32
CA PRO A 153 -17.16 -20.64 24.25
C PRO A 153 -16.90 -19.37 23.44
N VAL A 154 -16.98 -19.50 22.12
CA VAL A 154 -16.64 -18.41 21.19
C VAL A 154 -17.69 -17.30 21.26
N LEU A 155 -17.26 -16.09 21.66
CA LEU A 155 -18.03 -14.86 21.57
C LEU A 155 -17.52 -14.04 20.38
N LEU A 156 -18.34 -13.88 19.34
CA LEU A 156 -18.00 -13.08 18.18
C LEU A 156 -18.56 -11.66 18.32
N ARG A 157 -17.67 -10.64 18.34
CA ARG A 157 -18.05 -9.23 18.30
C ARG A 157 -17.72 -8.65 16.93
N ILE A 158 -18.75 -8.24 16.18
CA ILE A 158 -18.58 -7.55 14.90
C ILE A 158 -18.64 -6.04 15.18
N GLY A 159 -17.54 -5.36 14.93
CA GLY A 159 -17.43 -3.92 15.17
C GLY A 159 -18.18 -3.08 14.14
N ALA A 160 -18.78 -2.00 14.65
CA ALA A 160 -19.49 -0.88 14.04
C ALA A 160 -21.02 -0.94 14.04
N LEU A 161 -21.67 -2.09 14.18
CA LEU A 161 -23.11 -2.17 14.55
C LEU A 161 -23.27 -3.40 15.44
N ALA A 162 -23.65 -3.17 16.68
CA ALA A 162 -23.74 -4.20 17.70
C ALA A 162 -24.74 -5.30 17.31
N SER A 163 -24.24 -6.42 16.82
CA SER A 163 -24.99 -7.67 16.78
C SER A 163 -24.18 -8.72 17.51
N ILE A 164 -24.67 -9.10 18.68
CA ILE A 164 -24.14 -10.22 19.45
C ILE A 164 -24.80 -11.48 18.88
N MET A 165 -24.06 -12.27 18.12
CA MET A 165 -24.50 -13.63 17.77
C MET A 165 -23.95 -14.60 18.81
N THR A 166 -24.83 -15.16 19.61
CA THR A 166 -24.53 -16.27 20.52
C THR A 166 -24.62 -17.57 19.71
N CYS A 167 -23.47 -18.20 19.42
CA CYS A 167 -23.49 -19.54 18.84
C CYS A 167 -23.78 -20.55 19.95
N LYS A 168 -24.97 -21.16 19.91
CA LYS A 168 -25.33 -22.30 20.77
C LYS A 168 -24.71 -23.55 20.16
N THR A 169 -23.81 -24.18 20.88
CA THR A 169 -23.27 -25.51 20.53
C THR A 169 -24.37 -26.55 20.69
N LEU A 170 -24.61 -27.34 19.67
CA LEU A 170 -25.29 -28.65 19.76
C LEU A 170 -24.30 -29.69 20.23
#